data_cc6d473e73e85f79f309fceb89b72c00
#
_entry.id   cc6d473e73e85f79f309fceb89b72c00
#
_cell.length_a   1.000
_cell.length_b   1.000
_cell.length_c   1.000
_cell.angle_alpha   90.00
_cell.angle_beta   90.00
_cell.angle_gamma   90.00
#
_symmetry.space_group_name_H-M   'P 1'
#
loop_
_entity.id
_entity.type
_entity.pdbx_description
1 polymer ?
#
loop_
_entity_poly.entity_id
_entity_poly.type
_entity_poly.pdbx_seq_one_letter_code
_entity_poly.pdbx_strand_id
1 'polypeptide(L)' 'KWLQIHAPLYGFIIRYPKDKQKITGYPWEPWHIRYVTKSLSVYLKWTGMTLEEFYLL' A
#
# COMPACT_ATOMS: atom_id res chain seq x y z
N LYS A 1 4.40 -5.54 10.83
CA LYS A 1 3.56 -6.68 10.45
C LYS A 1 2.09 -6.47 10.82
N TRP A 2 1.85 -5.93 12.02
CA TRP A 2 0.50 -5.60 12.43
C TRP A 2 -0.13 -4.56 11.49
N LEU A 3 0.63 -3.51 11.14
CA LEU A 3 0.16 -2.49 10.21
C LEU A 3 -0.15 -3.06 8.84
N GLN A 4 0.69 -3.96 8.34
CA GLN A 4 0.48 -4.57 7.03
C GLN A 4 -0.85 -5.30 6.95
N ILE A 5 -1.22 -5.97 8.03
CA ILE A 5 -2.46 -6.76 8.10
C ILE A 5 -3.68 -5.87 8.35
N HIS A 6 -3.55 -4.92 9.28
CA HIS A 6 -4.70 -4.19 9.80
C HIS A 6 -4.95 -2.83 9.16
N ALA A 7 -3.90 -2.16 8.68
CA ALA A 7 -4.05 -0.83 8.10
C ALA A 7 -5.10 -0.76 6.99
N PRO A 8 -5.16 -1.74 6.06
CA PRO A 8 -6.17 -1.67 5.00
C PRO A 8 -7.60 -1.69 5.50
N LEU A 9 -7.85 -2.31 6.65
CA LEU A 9 -9.19 -2.36 7.22
C LEU A 9 -9.69 -0.99 7.70
N TYR A 10 -8.77 -0.05 7.86
CA TYR A 10 -9.07 1.31 8.31
C TYR A 10 -8.86 2.36 7.21
N GLY A 11 -8.61 1.93 5.98
CA GLY A 11 -8.47 2.85 4.86
C GLY A 11 -7.03 3.27 4.56
N PHE A 12 -6.04 2.63 5.20
CA PHE A 12 -4.63 2.96 5.03
C PHE A 12 -3.89 1.87 4.25
N ILE A 13 -2.85 2.28 3.54
CA ILE A 13 -1.94 1.35 2.88
C ILE A 13 -0.54 1.54 3.40
N ILE A 14 0.29 0.50 3.25
CA ILE A 14 1.74 0.65 3.37
C ILE A 14 2.17 1.35 2.08
N ARG A 15 2.68 2.59 2.20
CA ARG A 15 2.95 3.43 1.02
C ARG A 15 4.05 2.85 0.14
N TYR A 16 5.11 2.32 0.76
CA TYR A 16 6.25 1.75 0.04
C TYR A 16 6.44 0.31 0.47
N PRO A 17 5.71 -0.62 -0.19
CA PRO A 17 5.71 -2.02 0.24
C PRO A 17 6.99 -2.75 -0.18
N LYS A 18 7.18 -3.93 0.40
CA LYS A 18 8.31 -4.79 0.16
C LYS A 18 8.35 -5.22 -1.31
N ASP A 19 9.56 -5.28 -1.87
CA ASP A 19 9.82 -5.77 -3.23
C ASP A 19 9.20 -4.90 -4.34
N LYS A 20 8.90 -3.63 -4.04
CA LYS A 20 8.32 -2.70 -5.02
C LYS A 20 9.19 -1.46 -5.25
N GLN A 21 10.46 -1.48 -4.82
CA GLN A 21 11.32 -0.31 -4.92
C GLN A 21 11.50 0.19 -6.36
N LYS A 22 11.53 -0.72 -7.33
CA LYS A 22 11.69 -0.32 -8.73
C LYS A 22 10.48 0.46 -9.25
N ILE A 23 9.32 0.29 -8.62
CA ILE A 23 8.08 0.94 -9.01
C ILE A 23 7.89 2.24 -8.24
N THR A 24 8.08 2.21 -6.92
CA THR A 24 7.83 3.36 -6.07
C THR A 24 8.99 4.35 -6.02
N GLY A 25 10.21 3.86 -6.27
CA GLY A 25 11.42 4.66 -6.11
C GLY A 25 11.93 4.70 -4.69
N TYR A 26 11.27 4.02 -3.74
CA TYR A 26 11.63 4.01 -2.32
C TYR A 26 11.79 2.58 -1.82
N PRO A 27 12.70 2.34 -0.87
CA PRO A 27 12.81 1.03 -0.24
C PRO A 27 11.58 0.74 0.61
N TRP A 28 11.45 -0.51 1.04
CA TRP A 28 10.37 -0.93 1.92
C TRP A 28 10.37 -0.10 3.21
N GLU A 29 9.23 0.52 3.50
CA GLU A 29 9.02 1.31 4.72
C GLU A 29 7.77 0.81 5.42
N PRO A 30 7.87 -0.22 6.25
CA PRO A 30 6.69 -0.82 6.89
C PRO A 30 5.93 0.11 7.83
N TRP A 31 6.55 1.22 8.24
CA TRP A 31 5.94 2.22 9.12
C TRP A 31 5.22 3.32 8.35
N HIS A 32 5.45 3.46 7.06
CA HIS A 32 4.91 4.59 6.28
C HIS A 32 3.55 4.19 5.72
N ILE A 33 2.51 4.73 6.32
CA ILE A 33 1.15 4.46 5.88
C ILE A 33 0.52 5.73 5.32
N ARG A 34 -0.44 5.55 4.41
CA ARG A 34 -1.18 6.65 3.80
C ARG A 34 -2.66 6.30 3.77
N TYR A 35 -3.51 7.26 4.15
CA TYR A 35 -4.95 7.09 4.02
C TYR A 35 -5.36 7.24 2.56
N VAL A 36 -6.11 6.28 2.04
CA VAL A 36 -6.58 6.30 0.64
C VAL A 36 -8.07 5.97 0.52
N THR A 37 -8.76 5.85 1.61
CA THR A 37 -10.12 5.34 1.79
C THR A 37 -10.13 3.82 1.95
N LYS A 38 -11.18 3.34 2.60
CA LYS A 38 -11.28 1.91 2.92
C LYS A 38 -11.46 1.05 1.67
N SER A 39 -12.29 1.49 0.74
CA SER A 39 -12.53 0.71 -0.47
C SER A 39 -11.25 0.56 -1.31
N LEU A 40 -10.47 1.63 -1.45
CA LEU A 40 -9.24 1.56 -2.22
C LEU A 40 -8.16 0.78 -1.48
N SER A 41 -8.03 0.97 -0.17
CA SER A 41 -7.01 0.26 0.60
C SER A 41 -7.21 -1.25 0.57
N VAL A 42 -8.46 -1.70 0.67
CA VAL A 42 -8.79 -3.13 0.60
C VAL A 42 -8.50 -3.67 -0.80
N TYR A 43 -8.86 -2.91 -1.84
CA TYR A 43 -8.57 -3.31 -3.21
C TYR A 43 -7.07 -3.45 -3.45
N LEU A 44 -6.28 -2.46 -3.01
CA LEU A 44 -4.83 -2.51 -3.18
C LEU A 44 -4.20 -3.64 -2.38
N LYS A 45 -4.69 -3.89 -1.18
CA LYS A 45 -4.22 -5.02 -0.37
C LYS A 45 -4.51 -6.34 -1.08
N TRP A 46 -5.70 -6.47 -1.62
CA TRP A 46 -6.13 -7.71 -2.27
C TRP A 46 -5.36 -7.99 -3.56
N THR A 47 -5.10 -6.95 -4.36
CA THR A 47 -4.38 -7.10 -5.64
C THR A 47 -2.86 -7.10 -5.48
N GLY A 48 -2.35 -6.56 -4.37
CA GLY A 48 -0.92 -6.38 -4.19
C GLY A 48 -0.34 -5.18 -4.93
N MET A 49 -1.19 -4.32 -5.49
CA MET A 49 -0.73 -3.15 -6.24
C MET A 49 -0.27 -2.03 -5.33
N THR A 50 0.72 -1.26 -5.81
CA THR A 50 1.08 0.03 -5.21
C THR A 50 0.15 1.12 -5.75
N LEU A 51 0.18 2.30 -5.12
CA LEU A 51 -0.54 3.46 -5.67
C LEU A 51 -0.04 3.80 -7.07
N GLU A 52 1.27 3.70 -7.29
CA GLU A 52 1.86 3.97 -8.60
C GLU A 52 1.26 3.07 -9.67
N GLU A 53 1.15 1.78 -9.36
CA GLU A 53 0.57 0.82 -10.29
C GLU A 53 -0.91 1.11 -10.55
N PHE A 54 -1.64 1.46 -9.49
CA PHE A 54 -3.06 1.79 -9.61
C PHE A 54 -3.30 2.99 -10.52
N TYR A 55 -2.48 4.04 -10.39
CA TYR A 55 -2.62 5.24 -11.21
C TYR A 55 -2.31 5.00 -12.69
N LEU A 56 -1.63 3.89 -13.02
CA LEU A 56 -1.31 3.55 -14.41
C LEU A 56 -2.39 2.72 -15.10
N LEU A 57 -3.44 2.35 -14.39
CA LEU A 57 -4.53 1.57 -14.98
C LEU A 57 -5.32 2.33 -16.03
#